data_019460814a11ab1ba3558105f41cb33d
#
_entry.id   019460814a11ab1ba3558105f41cb33d
#
_cell.length_a   1.000
_cell.length_b   1.000
_cell.length_c   1.000
_cell.angle_alpha   90.00
_cell.angle_beta   90.00
_cell.angle_gamma   90.00
#
_symmetry.space_group_name_H-M   'P 1'
#
loop_
_entity.id
_entity.type
_entity.pdbx_description
1 polymer ?
#
loop_
_entity_poly.entity_id
_entity_poly.type
_entity_poly.pdbx_seq_one_letter_code
_entity_poly.pdbx_strand_id
1 'polypeptide(L)'
;MNKLKPIAVLLLLASLAACSLPDSAERELTVLYTNDEHGWMEGMDEANGAANLMQLWQDNEGYSADAENFVLLSGGDNWTGPAISTWNQGESMVELMNTMGYEASAVGNHEFDFGLEAIRQRSAEANYAYLSANTAWRDTGRLPTDLGLAAYEIVDTAGLKLAVIGLTTRETSTSTNPATVGDLDFRDYEASLRALMPEVASQRADLTFVISHVCLEELEPLIEQVSDLGIDLFGAGHCNELVAKRIGDTVLLGGGFHFTSYARAKFIVAADGSWQVDYSTQENRGAGTDAKTLEVVERWRDQSSAALSEVLAYIDGGVARGPLLDQLVVDSWLHADSTADIAITNAGGIRAALPAGEVTLGDTVAILPFDNTIVAVELSGEQIAAVLEEGARPRIAGLRRVNESWHLTKTEAPLRPTEKYRVLVNSFMYAGGDNYDRLALSDPEGYDTGTQYGEPFRQWLRSLETSSVQPIRFNPNP
;
A
#
# COMPACT_ATOMS: atom_id res chain seq x y z
N MET A 1 -48.10 91.00 9.89
CA MET A 1 -48.65 89.69 10.40
C MET A 1 -48.55 88.69 9.25
N ASN A 2 -47.41 87.98 9.12
CA ASN A 2 -47.17 86.99 8.06
C ASN A 2 -47.29 85.61 8.66
N LYS A 3 -48.21 84.82 8.12
CA LYS A 3 -48.41 83.41 8.47
C LYS A 3 -47.44 82.53 7.68
N LEU A 4 -46.51 81.89 8.37
CA LEU A 4 -45.68 80.81 7.76
C LEU A 4 -46.51 79.52 7.75
N LYS A 5 -46.51 78.84 6.56
CA LYS A 5 -47.05 77.49 6.40
C LYS A 5 -45.90 76.49 6.62
N PRO A 6 -46.10 75.33 7.26
CA PRO A 6 -45.08 74.30 7.35
C PRO A 6 -45.02 73.45 6.07
N ILE A 7 -43.81 73.25 5.56
CA ILE A 7 -43.50 72.34 4.47
C ILE A 7 -43.29 70.93 5.12
N ALA A 8 -44.13 69.97 4.75
CA ALA A 8 -43.96 68.60 5.12
C ALA A 8 -42.92 67.94 4.17
N VAL A 9 -41.79 67.53 4.70
CA VAL A 9 -40.77 66.72 3.99
C VAL A 9 -41.14 65.24 4.11
N LEU A 10 -41.56 64.68 2.99
CA LEU A 10 -41.83 63.23 2.86
C LEU A 10 -40.49 62.50 2.64
N LEU A 11 -39.95 61.83 3.68
CA LEU A 11 -38.82 60.95 3.56
C LEU A 11 -39.29 59.61 2.97
N LEU A 12 -38.92 59.38 1.69
CA LEU A 12 -39.09 58.09 1.00
C LEU A 12 -37.92 57.17 1.44
N LEU A 13 -38.21 56.25 2.35
CA LEU A 13 -37.32 55.14 2.68
C LEU A 13 -37.35 54.14 1.51
N ALA A 14 -36.36 54.18 0.61
CA ALA A 14 -36.08 53.13 -0.34
C ALA A 14 -35.42 51.98 0.41
N SER A 15 -36.18 50.93 0.73
CA SER A 15 -35.64 49.62 1.15
C SER A 15 -34.94 48.98 -0.04
N LEU A 16 -33.60 49.03 -0.06
CA LEU A 16 -32.77 48.22 -0.87
C LEU A 16 -32.90 46.75 -0.36
N ALA A 17 -33.80 45.99 -0.97
CA ALA A 17 -33.73 44.55 -0.91
C ALA A 17 -32.48 44.15 -1.69
N ALA A 18 -31.39 43.87 -0.97
CA ALA A 18 -30.27 43.15 -1.53
C ALA A 18 -30.79 41.75 -1.89
N CYS A 19 -31.21 41.54 -3.12
CA CYS A 19 -31.26 40.22 -3.68
C CYS A 19 -29.77 39.77 -3.75
N SER A 20 -29.34 38.95 -2.82
CA SER A 20 -28.19 38.09 -3.02
C SER A 20 -28.58 37.22 -4.22
N LEU A 21 -28.00 37.51 -5.37
CA LEU A 21 -27.99 36.59 -6.50
C LEU A 21 -27.40 35.29 -5.93
N PRO A 22 -27.98 34.12 -6.23
CA PRO A 22 -27.28 32.87 -5.89
C PRO A 22 -25.92 32.93 -6.54
N ASP A 23 -24.91 32.53 -5.78
CA ASP A 23 -23.55 32.41 -6.27
C ASP A 23 -23.57 31.42 -7.43
N SER A 24 -23.60 31.96 -8.68
CA SER A 24 -23.78 31.20 -9.92
C SER A 24 -22.42 30.80 -10.50
N ALA A 25 -21.36 30.93 -9.71
CA ALA A 25 -20.03 30.54 -10.13
C ALA A 25 -19.91 29.01 -10.13
N GLU A 26 -19.46 28.48 -11.24
CA GLU A 26 -18.97 27.09 -11.29
C GLU A 26 -17.82 26.94 -10.32
N ARG A 27 -17.78 25.78 -9.62
CA ARG A 27 -16.72 25.43 -8.67
C ARG A 27 -15.84 24.38 -9.32
N GLU A 28 -14.53 24.61 -9.33
CA GLU A 28 -13.56 23.69 -9.90
C GLU A 28 -12.86 22.93 -8.79
N LEU A 29 -12.79 21.60 -8.92
CA LEU A 29 -12.06 20.70 -8.03
C LEU A 29 -11.18 19.77 -8.85
N THR A 30 -9.89 19.71 -8.52
CA THR A 30 -8.96 18.76 -9.10
C THR A 30 -8.60 17.68 -8.07
N VAL A 31 -8.89 16.44 -8.39
CA VAL A 31 -8.46 15.25 -7.64
C VAL A 31 -7.13 14.80 -8.21
N LEU A 32 -6.11 14.65 -7.35
CA LEU A 32 -4.86 13.96 -7.65
C LEU A 32 -4.86 12.64 -6.89
N TYR A 33 -4.61 11.54 -7.59
CA TYR A 33 -4.75 10.19 -7.05
C TYR A 33 -3.51 9.35 -7.28
N THR A 34 -3.00 8.74 -6.21
CA THR A 34 -1.91 7.76 -6.23
C THR A 34 -2.30 6.51 -5.44
N ASN A 35 -1.55 5.44 -5.57
CA ASN A 35 -1.72 4.20 -4.81
C ASN A 35 -0.47 3.33 -4.91
N ASP A 36 -0.31 2.37 -3.99
CA ASP A 36 0.75 1.37 -4.01
C ASP A 36 2.16 1.99 -4.02
N GLU A 37 2.37 3.04 -3.21
CA GLU A 37 3.64 3.75 -3.16
C GLU A 37 4.74 2.95 -2.48
N HIS A 38 4.38 2.02 -1.60
CA HIS A 38 5.27 1.02 -1.03
C HIS A 38 6.62 1.58 -0.55
N GLY A 39 6.61 2.76 0.09
CA GLY A 39 7.82 3.35 0.65
C GLY A 39 8.85 3.88 -0.36
N TRP A 40 8.55 3.88 -1.67
CA TRP A 40 9.45 4.32 -2.73
C TRP A 40 9.56 5.85 -2.83
N MET A 41 9.72 6.53 -1.69
CA MET A 41 9.82 7.98 -1.64
C MET A 41 11.00 8.56 -2.44
N GLU A 42 12.09 7.80 -2.60
CA GLU A 42 13.25 8.16 -3.43
C GLU A 42 13.02 7.87 -4.92
N GLY A 43 11.98 7.10 -5.26
CA GLY A 43 11.71 6.61 -6.61
C GLY A 43 12.48 5.36 -6.98
N MET A 44 12.10 4.74 -8.09
CA MET A 44 12.79 3.59 -8.68
C MET A 44 14.04 4.02 -9.47
N ASP A 45 14.09 5.29 -9.86
CA ASP A 45 15.20 5.97 -10.50
C ASP A 45 15.21 7.47 -10.09
N GLU A 46 16.22 8.23 -10.50
CA GLU A 46 16.40 9.64 -10.13
C GLU A 46 15.28 10.58 -10.65
N ALA A 47 14.40 10.10 -11.52
CA ALA A 47 13.40 10.93 -12.20
C ALA A 47 11.96 10.72 -11.72
N ASN A 48 11.70 9.76 -10.84
CA ASN A 48 10.33 9.34 -10.51
C ASN A 48 10.01 9.15 -9.03
N GLY A 49 10.72 9.82 -8.14
CA GLY A 49 10.40 9.83 -6.71
C GLY A 49 9.31 10.85 -6.33
N ALA A 50 8.98 10.89 -5.05
CA ALA A 50 7.94 11.76 -4.50
C ALA A 50 8.21 13.26 -4.76
N ALA A 51 9.46 13.70 -4.64
CA ALA A 51 9.84 15.09 -4.89
C ALA A 51 9.68 15.49 -6.38
N ASN A 52 9.92 14.53 -7.31
CA ASN A 52 9.67 14.73 -8.73
C ASN A 52 8.16 14.79 -9.02
N LEU A 53 7.36 13.91 -8.40
CA LEU A 53 5.92 13.91 -8.56
C LEU A 53 5.29 15.21 -8.07
N MET A 54 5.73 15.69 -6.90
CA MET A 54 5.26 16.96 -6.35
C MET A 54 5.57 18.14 -7.29
N GLN A 55 6.79 18.20 -7.85
CA GLN A 55 7.15 19.22 -8.85
C GLN A 55 6.29 19.09 -10.11
N LEU A 56 6.03 17.87 -10.55
CA LEU A 56 5.18 17.60 -11.72
C LEU A 56 3.75 18.10 -11.51
N TRP A 57 3.16 17.91 -10.32
CA TRP A 57 1.85 18.44 -9.96
C TRP A 57 1.84 19.97 -9.96
N GLN A 58 2.90 20.62 -9.47
CA GLN A 58 3.03 22.09 -9.52
C GLN A 58 3.07 22.59 -10.96
N ASP A 59 3.88 21.95 -11.80
CA ASP A 59 4.13 22.40 -13.17
C ASP A 59 2.94 22.13 -14.11
N ASN A 60 2.30 20.96 -13.99
CA ASN A 60 1.26 20.53 -14.92
C ASN A 60 -0.16 20.89 -14.46
N GLU A 61 -0.42 20.79 -13.15
CA GLU A 61 -1.77 20.97 -12.60
C GLU A 61 -1.92 22.32 -11.88
N GLY A 62 -0.81 22.99 -11.56
CA GLY A 62 -0.82 24.21 -10.76
C GLY A 62 -1.06 23.93 -9.27
N TYR A 63 -0.76 22.71 -8.81
CA TYR A 63 -0.95 22.33 -7.41
C TYR A 63 -0.04 23.15 -6.49
N SER A 64 -0.57 23.53 -5.35
CA SER A 64 0.22 23.95 -4.18
C SER A 64 -0.49 23.47 -2.91
N ALA A 65 0.27 23.25 -1.84
CA ALA A 65 -0.30 22.78 -0.58
C ALA A 65 -1.34 23.75 0.05
N ASP A 66 -1.33 25.03 -0.38
CA ASP A 66 -2.30 26.04 0.08
C ASP A 66 -3.47 26.23 -0.93
N ALA A 67 -3.54 25.45 -2.01
CA ALA A 67 -4.56 25.57 -3.01
C ALA A 67 -5.88 24.94 -2.56
N GLU A 68 -6.93 25.76 -2.47
CA GLU A 68 -8.26 25.34 -1.98
C GLU A 68 -9.09 24.53 -3.01
N ASN A 69 -8.59 24.33 -4.23
CA ASN A 69 -9.31 23.65 -5.31
C ASN A 69 -8.69 22.29 -5.67
N PHE A 70 -7.94 21.71 -4.78
CA PHE A 70 -7.36 20.37 -4.93
C PHE A 70 -7.75 19.46 -3.77
N VAL A 71 -7.77 18.17 -4.05
CA VAL A 71 -7.80 17.11 -3.06
C VAL A 71 -6.83 15.99 -3.49
N LEU A 72 -5.92 15.62 -2.59
CA LEU A 72 -4.96 14.54 -2.80
C LEU A 72 -5.44 13.30 -2.06
N LEU A 73 -5.58 12.20 -2.78
CA LEU A 73 -6.11 10.94 -2.26
C LEU A 73 -5.19 9.78 -2.60
N SER A 74 -5.10 8.80 -1.69
CA SER A 74 -4.32 7.59 -1.88
C SER A 74 -5.21 6.34 -1.82
N GLY A 75 -4.90 5.37 -2.68
CA GLY A 75 -5.50 4.03 -2.68
C GLY A 75 -4.87 3.03 -1.70
N GLY A 76 -3.98 3.47 -0.79
CA GLY A 76 -3.35 2.60 0.21
C GLY A 76 -2.07 1.93 -0.25
N ASP A 77 -1.53 1.05 0.59
CA ASP A 77 -0.24 0.36 0.45
C ASP A 77 0.94 1.34 0.32
N ASN A 78 1.06 2.22 1.29
CA ASN A 78 2.06 3.28 1.25
C ASN A 78 3.40 2.90 1.92
N TRP A 79 3.43 1.94 2.86
CA TRP A 79 4.54 1.82 3.82
C TRP A 79 5.62 0.82 3.47
N THR A 80 5.26 -0.42 3.13
CA THR A 80 6.19 -1.56 3.05
C THR A 80 6.93 -1.63 1.72
N GLY A 81 8.26 -1.54 1.75
CA GLY A 81 9.11 -1.64 0.55
C GLY A 81 10.57 -1.32 0.86
N PRO A 82 11.17 -0.26 0.30
CA PRO A 82 12.55 0.14 0.58
C PRO A 82 12.82 0.39 2.06
N ALA A 83 14.07 0.16 2.45
CA ALA A 83 14.48 0.23 3.86
C ALA A 83 14.22 1.59 4.51
N ILE A 84 14.25 2.68 3.75
CA ILE A 84 13.95 4.04 4.22
C ILE A 84 12.54 4.17 4.83
N SER A 85 11.59 3.32 4.39
CA SER A 85 10.22 3.27 4.94
C SER A 85 10.04 2.08 5.88
N THR A 86 10.43 0.88 5.45
CA THR A 86 10.25 -0.36 6.21
C THR A 86 10.94 -0.31 7.56
N TRP A 87 12.16 0.23 7.65
CA TRP A 87 12.94 0.33 8.89
C TRP A 87 12.24 1.15 9.98
N ASN A 88 11.46 2.13 9.56
CA ASN A 88 10.70 3.03 10.45
C ASN A 88 9.20 2.68 10.50
N GLN A 89 8.82 1.49 9.99
CA GLN A 89 7.44 1.03 10.01
C GLN A 89 6.45 2.08 9.45
N GLY A 90 6.82 2.69 8.31
CA GLY A 90 6.00 3.66 7.59
C GLY A 90 6.04 5.11 8.09
N GLU A 91 6.75 5.43 9.20
CA GLU A 91 6.82 6.80 9.74
C GLU A 91 7.29 7.83 8.70
N SER A 92 8.30 7.47 7.91
CA SER A 92 8.84 8.33 6.85
C SER A 92 7.79 8.65 5.78
N MET A 93 6.96 7.67 5.41
CA MET A 93 5.90 7.86 4.42
C MET A 93 4.76 8.73 4.96
N VAL A 94 4.39 8.56 6.23
CA VAL A 94 3.38 9.43 6.85
C VAL A 94 3.83 10.88 6.86
N GLU A 95 5.09 11.17 7.23
CA GLU A 95 5.61 12.53 7.19
C GLU A 95 5.69 13.09 5.77
N LEU A 96 6.10 12.26 4.80
CA LEU A 96 6.12 12.63 3.40
C LEU A 96 4.73 13.00 2.89
N MET A 97 3.74 12.17 3.13
CA MET A 97 2.35 12.38 2.69
C MET A 97 1.74 13.61 3.38
N ASN A 98 2.03 13.82 4.67
CA ASN A 98 1.68 15.08 5.38
C ASN A 98 2.28 16.31 4.68
N THR A 99 3.54 16.21 4.24
CA THR A 99 4.24 17.31 3.56
C THR A 99 3.68 17.56 2.16
N MET A 100 3.29 16.50 1.45
CA MET A 100 2.68 16.59 0.12
C MET A 100 1.23 17.07 0.17
N GLY A 101 0.56 17.02 1.32
CA GLY A 101 -0.80 17.54 1.51
C GLY A 101 -1.89 16.53 1.15
N TYR A 102 -1.71 15.24 1.43
CA TYR A 102 -2.79 14.27 1.32
C TYR A 102 -3.91 14.56 2.31
N GLU A 103 -5.15 14.32 1.90
CA GLU A 103 -6.37 14.52 2.71
C GLU A 103 -6.93 13.19 3.23
N ALA A 104 -6.79 12.10 2.45
CA ALA A 104 -7.21 10.77 2.86
C ALA A 104 -6.43 9.67 2.13
N SER A 105 -6.29 8.54 2.80
CA SER A 105 -5.76 7.30 2.25
C SER A 105 -6.71 6.15 2.56
N ALA A 106 -7.01 5.31 1.58
CA ALA A 106 -7.54 3.99 1.88
C ALA A 106 -6.50 3.19 2.68
N VAL A 107 -6.96 2.25 3.50
CA VAL A 107 -6.09 1.29 4.18
C VAL A 107 -5.85 0.11 3.26
N GLY A 108 -4.61 -0.13 2.87
CA GLY A 108 -4.22 -1.32 2.13
C GLY A 108 -3.88 -2.50 3.06
N ASN A 109 -3.51 -3.64 2.47
CA ASN A 109 -3.10 -4.80 3.27
C ASN A 109 -1.71 -4.62 3.90
N HIS A 110 -0.83 -3.86 3.26
CA HIS A 110 0.52 -3.61 3.76
C HIS A 110 0.60 -2.55 4.88
N GLU A 111 -0.45 -1.80 5.15
CA GLU A 111 -0.55 -1.02 6.38
C GLU A 111 -0.61 -1.91 7.63
N PHE A 112 -0.95 -3.20 7.51
CA PHE A 112 -0.99 -4.15 8.62
C PHE A 112 0.31 -4.95 8.85
N ASP A 113 1.32 -4.82 8.00
CA ASP A 113 2.54 -5.65 8.04
C ASP A 113 3.32 -5.53 9.35
N PHE A 114 3.32 -4.34 9.96
CA PHE A 114 4.03 -4.06 11.22
C PHE A 114 3.14 -4.18 12.45
N GLY A 115 1.95 -4.77 12.32
CA GLY A 115 1.01 -4.98 13.40
C GLY A 115 0.07 -3.81 13.68
N LEU A 116 -0.97 -4.09 14.49
CA LEU A 116 -2.02 -3.13 14.78
C LEU A 116 -1.54 -1.90 15.56
N GLU A 117 -0.46 -2.06 16.35
CA GLU A 117 0.12 -0.93 17.08
C GLU A 117 0.78 0.08 16.13
N ALA A 118 1.45 -0.40 15.06
CA ALA A 118 2.02 0.48 14.05
C ALA A 118 0.92 1.31 13.36
N ILE A 119 -0.19 0.69 12.97
CA ILE A 119 -1.35 1.42 12.42
C ILE A 119 -1.83 2.51 13.38
N ARG A 120 -1.99 2.19 14.68
CA ARG A 120 -2.43 3.18 15.69
C ARG A 120 -1.48 4.36 15.79
N GLN A 121 -0.17 4.11 15.75
CA GLN A 121 0.84 5.15 15.80
C GLN A 121 0.85 5.99 14.53
N ARG A 122 0.88 5.36 13.37
CA ARG A 122 0.91 6.05 12.07
C ARG A 122 -0.35 6.89 11.82
N SER A 123 -1.53 6.36 12.17
CA SER A 123 -2.78 7.13 12.05
C SER A 123 -2.83 8.35 12.98
N ALA A 124 -2.19 8.27 14.16
CA ALA A 124 -2.09 9.41 15.06
C ALA A 124 -1.09 10.49 14.60
N GLU A 125 -0.11 10.13 13.78
CA GLU A 125 0.91 11.02 13.20
C GLU A 125 0.46 11.65 11.87
N ALA A 126 -0.51 11.01 11.19
CA ALA A 126 -1.03 11.49 9.91
C ALA A 126 -1.90 12.75 10.11
N ASN A 127 -1.74 13.72 9.21
CA ASN A 127 -2.63 14.87 9.07
C ASN A 127 -3.79 14.58 8.10
N TYR A 128 -3.89 13.36 7.60
CA TYR A 128 -4.91 12.86 6.69
C TYR A 128 -5.62 11.65 7.31
N ALA A 129 -6.83 11.35 6.83
CA ALA A 129 -7.61 10.25 7.36
C ALA A 129 -7.21 8.89 6.75
N TYR A 130 -7.05 7.85 7.59
CA TYR A 130 -7.02 6.46 7.15
C TYR A 130 -8.43 5.90 7.10
N LEU A 131 -8.88 5.48 5.90
CA LEU A 131 -10.27 5.14 5.63
C LEU A 131 -10.45 3.65 5.28
N SER A 132 -11.40 3.00 5.97
CA SER A 132 -11.87 1.65 5.64
C SER A 132 -13.28 1.42 6.18
N ALA A 133 -14.29 1.47 5.33
CA ALA A 133 -15.68 1.24 5.71
C ALA A 133 -16.03 -0.25 5.91
N ASN A 134 -15.22 -1.16 5.36
CA ASN A 134 -15.47 -2.59 5.39
C ASN A 134 -14.59 -3.37 6.37
N THR A 135 -13.68 -2.70 7.12
CA THR A 135 -12.91 -3.32 8.21
C THR A 135 -13.66 -3.22 9.54
N ALA A 136 -13.73 -4.32 10.29
CA ALA A 136 -14.39 -4.37 11.58
C ALA A 136 -13.71 -5.32 12.55
N TRP A 137 -13.78 -5.03 13.85
CA TRP A 137 -13.44 -5.99 14.89
C TRP A 137 -14.37 -7.21 14.80
N ARG A 138 -13.82 -8.41 14.76
CA ARG A 138 -14.57 -9.67 14.61
C ARG A 138 -15.54 -9.92 15.77
N ASP A 139 -15.13 -9.58 17.00
CA ASP A 139 -15.91 -9.82 18.22
C ASP A 139 -17.10 -8.87 18.36
N THR A 140 -16.92 -7.59 18.01
CA THR A 140 -17.91 -6.52 18.20
C THR A 140 -18.66 -6.15 16.93
N GLY A 141 -18.08 -6.45 15.78
CA GLY A 141 -18.58 -6.00 14.48
C GLY A 141 -18.46 -4.50 14.24
N ARG A 142 -17.72 -3.78 15.08
CA ARG A 142 -17.54 -2.33 15.00
C ARG A 142 -16.29 -1.95 14.23
N LEU A 143 -16.35 -0.80 13.59
CA LEU A 143 -15.18 -0.16 12.98
C LEU A 143 -14.05 0.00 14.02
N PRO A 144 -12.78 -0.33 13.71
CA PRO A 144 -11.65 -0.20 14.63
C PRO A 144 -11.15 1.24 14.76
N THR A 145 -11.99 2.12 15.32
CA THR A 145 -11.67 3.52 15.54
C THR A 145 -10.54 3.74 16.57
N ASP A 146 -10.28 2.75 17.40
CA ASP A 146 -9.15 2.73 18.32
C ASP A 146 -7.79 2.50 17.62
N LEU A 147 -7.81 2.07 16.37
CA LEU A 147 -6.66 2.06 15.46
C LEU A 147 -6.51 3.37 14.66
N GLY A 148 -7.39 4.35 14.88
CA GLY A 148 -7.44 5.60 14.12
C GLY A 148 -8.09 5.49 12.75
N LEU A 149 -8.81 4.37 12.45
CA LEU A 149 -9.51 4.20 11.19
C LEU A 149 -10.89 4.86 11.22
N ALA A 150 -11.29 5.46 10.09
CA ALA A 150 -12.64 5.97 9.86
C ALA A 150 -13.29 5.27 8.66
N ALA A 151 -14.63 5.24 8.61
CA ALA A 151 -15.34 4.70 7.46
C ALA A 151 -15.31 5.68 6.28
N TYR A 152 -15.41 6.95 6.59
CA TYR A 152 -15.38 8.08 5.65
C TYR A 152 -14.88 9.35 6.32
N GLU A 153 -14.50 10.33 5.54
CA GLU A 153 -14.14 11.69 5.96
C GLU A 153 -14.96 12.70 5.16
N ILE A 154 -15.25 13.85 5.77
CA ILE A 154 -15.87 14.98 5.09
C ILE A 154 -14.80 16.05 4.88
N VAL A 155 -14.52 16.36 3.62
CA VAL A 155 -13.53 17.35 3.22
C VAL A 155 -14.22 18.55 2.62
N ASP A 156 -13.97 19.73 3.19
CA ASP A 156 -14.44 21.01 2.64
C ASP A 156 -13.31 21.65 1.82
N THR A 157 -13.49 21.70 0.49
CA THR A 157 -12.50 22.26 -0.44
C THR A 157 -13.20 22.85 -1.67
N ALA A 158 -12.62 23.85 -2.32
CA ALA A 158 -13.21 24.55 -3.49
C ALA A 158 -14.63 25.12 -3.27
N GLY A 159 -15.05 25.35 -2.02
CA GLY A 159 -16.44 25.66 -1.69
C GLY A 159 -17.40 24.49 -1.91
N LEU A 160 -16.88 23.28 -2.02
CA LEU A 160 -17.59 22.01 -2.10
C LEU A 160 -17.42 21.23 -0.81
N LYS A 161 -18.43 20.43 -0.47
CA LYS A 161 -18.35 19.41 0.56
C LYS A 161 -18.19 18.04 -0.13
N LEU A 162 -17.10 17.35 0.16
CA LEU A 162 -16.82 16.02 -0.36
C LEU A 162 -17.04 14.99 0.74
N ALA A 163 -17.67 13.87 0.42
CA ALA A 163 -17.62 12.67 1.24
C ALA A 163 -16.63 11.69 0.61
N VAL A 164 -15.57 11.35 1.34
CA VAL A 164 -14.55 10.39 0.89
C VAL A 164 -14.67 9.14 1.74
N ILE A 165 -15.04 8.02 1.15
CA ILE A 165 -15.24 6.71 1.79
C ILE A 165 -14.05 5.83 1.47
N GLY A 166 -13.57 5.00 2.43
CA GLY A 166 -12.48 4.05 2.20
C GLY A 166 -12.96 2.61 2.05
N LEU A 167 -12.28 1.81 1.23
CA LEU A 167 -12.41 0.35 1.18
C LEU A 167 -11.05 -0.32 1.21
N THR A 168 -10.93 -1.38 2.01
CA THR A 168 -9.75 -2.25 2.12
C THR A 168 -10.03 -3.57 1.41
N THR A 169 -9.05 -4.13 0.71
CA THR A 169 -9.22 -5.42 0.03
C THR A 169 -9.59 -6.52 1.01
N ARG A 170 -10.51 -7.37 0.59
CA ARG A 170 -10.92 -8.56 1.36
C ARG A 170 -9.79 -9.58 1.46
N GLU A 171 -8.86 -9.54 0.52
CA GLU A 171 -7.68 -10.39 0.51
C GLU A 171 -6.71 -10.08 1.67
N THR A 172 -6.84 -8.95 2.36
CA THR A 172 -6.02 -8.58 3.53
C THR A 172 -5.94 -9.71 4.56
N SER A 173 -7.01 -10.50 4.71
CA SER A 173 -7.01 -11.67 5.61
C SER A 173 -5.94 -12.71 5.28
N THR A 174 -5.41 -12.72 4.04
CA THR A 174 -4.41 -13.70 3.55
C THR A 174 -3.22 -13.06 2.83
N SER A 175 -3.30 -11.78 2.46
CA SER A 175 -2.23 -11.06 1.76
C SER A 175 -1.30 -10.27 2.68
N THR A 176 -1.67 -10.08 3.96
CA THR A 176 -0.75 -9.75 5.05
C THR A 176 -0.66 -10.92 6.02
N ASN A 177 0.15 -10.82 7.09
CA ASN A 177 0.27 -11.92 8.05
C ASN A 177 -1.09 -12.17 8.76
N PRO A 178 -1.75 -13.32 8.53
CA PRO A 178 -3.06 -13.60 9.10
C PRO A 178 -3.09 -13.56 10.63
N ALA A 179 -1.97 -13.84 11.30
CA ALA A 179 -1.87 -13.75 12.75
C ALA A 179 -1.98 -12.30 13.25
N THR A 180 -1.55 -11.32 12.45
CA THR A 180 -1.65 -9.90 12.78
C THR A 180 -3.08 -9.38 12.69
N VAL A 181 -3.83 -9.82 11.69
CA VAL A 181 -5.19 -9.34 11.38
C VAL A 181 -6.30 -10.30 11.84
N GLY A 182 -5.94 -11.34 12.61
CA GLY A 182 -6.87 -12.41 13.03
C GLY A 182 -8.11 -11.94 13.79
N ASP A 183 -8.04 -10.79 14.45
CA ASP A 183 -9.16 -10.17 15.17
C ASP A 183 -10.01 -9.22 14.30
N LEU A 184 -9.65 -9.05 13.03
CA LEU A 184 -10.36 -8.21 12.06
C LEU A 184 -11.14 -9.04 11.04
N ASP A 185 -12.26 -8.50 10.59
CA ASP A 185 -13.03 -8.94 9.43
C ASP A 185 -12.96 -7.90 8.32
N PHE A 186 -12.71 -8.35 7.09
CA PHE A 186 -12.77 -7.54 5.88
C PHE A 186 -14.02 -7.93 5.10
N ARG A 187 -15.04 -7.08 5.20
CA ARG A 187 -16.41 -7.38 4.79
C ARG A 187 -16.64 -7.12 3.30
N ASP A 188 -17.80 -7.60 2.84
CA ASP A 188 -18.26 -7.38 1.48
C ASP A 188 -18.40 -5.89 1.17
N TYR A 189 -17.91 -5.47 0.01
CA TYR A 189 -17.83 -4.05 -0.39
C TYR A 189 -19.22 -3.45 -0.62
N GLU A 190 -20.07 -4.12 -1.42
CA GLU A 190 -21.41 -3.63 -1.72
C GLU A 190 -22.25 -3.50 -0.44
N ALA A 191 -22.26 -4.53 0.39
CA ALA A 191 -22.99 -4.52 1.65
C ALA A 191 -22.50 -3.39 2.58
N SER A 192 -21.20 -3.15 2.65
CA SER A 192 -20.61 -2.07 3.46
C SER A 192 -20.99 -0.69 2.95
N LEU A 193 -20.88 -0.45 1.63
CA LEU A 193 -21.30 0.80 1.02
C LEU A 193 -22.79 1.04 1.22
N ARG A 194 -23.65 0.07 0.94
CA ARG A 194 -25.12 0.20 1.12
C ARG A 194 -25.51 0.48 2.57
N ALA A 195 -24.80 -0.09 3.54
CA ALA A 195 -25.03 0.16 4.96
C ALA A 195 -24.60 1.58 5.38
N LEU A 196 -23.52 2.11 4.79
CA LEU A 196 -22.95 3.41 5.15
C LEU A 196 -23.64 4.58 4.44
N MET A 197 -24.08 4.42 3.18
CA MET A 197 -24.60 5.51 2.35
C MET A 197 -25.75 6.32 2.96
N PRO A 198 -26.69 5.77 3.76
CA PRO A 198 -27.70 6.60 4.44
C PRO A 198 -27.12 7.64 5.41
N GLU A 199 -26.02 7.29 6.09
CA GLU A 199 -25.29 8.21 6.97
C GLU A 199 -24.56 9.29 6.14
N VAL A 200 -23.80 8.87 5.11
CA VAL A 200 -23.08 9.78 4.19
C VAL A 200 -24.06 10.76 3.52
N ALA A 201 -25.19 10.29 3.02
CA ALA A 201 -26.22 11.14 2.42
C ALA A 201 -26.76 12.20 3.39
N SER A 202 -26.80 11.90 4.70
CA SER A 202 -27.21 12.86 5.72
C SER A 202 -26.25 14.05 5.88
N GLN A 203 -25.00 13.90 5.45
CA GLN A 203 -23.97 14.95 5.45
C GLN A 203 -24.19 15.98 4.34
N ARG A 204 -25.01 15.66 3.33
CA ARG A 204 -25.30 16.53 2.17
C ARG A 204 -24.03 16.96 1.42
N ALA A 205 -23.16 16.02 1.15
CA ALA A 205 -21.99 16.24 0.31
C ALA A 205 -22.42 16.62 -1.10
N ASP A 206 -21.65 17.51 -1.74
CA ASP A 206 -21.82 17.89 -3.15
C ASP A 206 -21.32 16.77 -4.09
N LEU A 207 -20.25 16.07 -3.67
CA LEU A 207 -19.67 14.92 -4.37
C LEU A 207 -19.36 13.80 -3.38
N THR A 208 -19.50 12.56 -3.83
CA THR A 208 -19.15 11.35 -3.04
C THR A 208 -18.10 10.53 -3.77
N PHE A 209 -16.96 10.31 -3.12
CA PHE A 209 -15.83 9.55 -3.63
C PHE A 209 -15.63 8.30 -2.80
N VAL A 210 -15.24 7.22 -3.44
CA VAL A 210 -14.74 6.00 -2.79
C VAL A 210 -13.29 5.83 -3.20
N ILE A 211 -12.37 5.89 -2.25
CA ILE A 211 -10.97 5.47 -2.45
C ILE A 211 -10.82 4.05 -1.96
N SER A 212 -10.11 3.23 -2.69
CA SER A 212 -10.06 1.82 -2.34
C SER A 212 -8.71 1.18 -2.60
N HIS A 213 -8.40 0.20 -1.77
CA HIS A 213 -7.29 -0.71 -2.03
C HIS A 213 -7.85 -2.01 -2.60
N VAL A 214 -8.37 -1.94 -3.82
CA VAL A 214 -9.07 -3.02 -4.53
C VAL A 214 -8.67 -3.00 -6.01
N CYS A 215 -8.38 -4.18 -6.58
CA CYS A 215 -8.03 -4.34 -7.99
C CYS A 215 -9.21 -4.00 -8.93
N LEU A 216 -8.90 -3.56 -10.15
CA LEU A 216 -9.90 -3.24 -11.16
C LEU A 216 -10.86 -4.40 -11.46
N GLU A 217 -10.36 -5.65 -11.44
CA GLU A 217 -11.15 -6.84 -11.70
C GLU A 217 -12.36 -6.98 -10.76
N GLU A 218 -12.20 -6.58 -9.49
CA GLU A 218 -13.28 -6.57 -8.49
C GLU A 218 -14.04 -5.24 -8.49
N LEU A 219 -13.32 -4.13 -8.72
CA LEU A 219 -13.88 -2.79 -8.56
C LEU A 219 -14.83 -2.39 -9.70
N GLU A 220 -14.53 -2.79 -10.95
CA GLU A 220 -15.40 -2.48 -12.08
C GLU A 220 -16.80 -3.09 -11.96
N PRO A 221 -16.95 -4.39 -11.63
CA PRO A 221 -18.27 -4.95 -11.35
C PRO A 221 -18.97 -4.31 -10.14
N LEU A 222 -18.21 -3.92 -9.10
CA LEU A 222 -18.76 -3.25 -7.92
C LEU A 222 -19.38 -1.90 -8.30
N ILE A 223 -18.69 -1.09 -9.12
CA ILE A 223 -19.20 0.21 -9.59
C ILE A 223 -20.55 0.06 -10.29
N GLU A 224 -20.70 -0.97 -11.16
CA GLU A 224 -21.96 -1.26 -11.82
C GLU A 224 -23.05 -1.67 -10.82
N GLN A 225 -22.72 -2.50 -9.83
CA GLN A 225 -23.65 -2.99 -8.80
C GLN A 225 -24.18 -1.88 -7.89
N VAL A 226 -23.35 -0.87 -7.60
CA VAL A 226 -23.69 0.25 -6.69
C VAL A 226 -24.02 1.56 -7.44
N SER A 227 -24.29 1.49 -8.74
CA SER A 227 -24.57 2.67 -9.57
C SER A 227 -25.75 3.52 -9.11
N ASP A 228 -26.65 2.91 -8.30
CA ASP A 228 -27.79 3.58 -7.66
C ASP A 228 -27.42 4.40 -6.40
N LEU A 229 -26.20 4.30 -5.91
CA LEU A 229 -25.77 5.00 -4.69
C LEU A 229 -25.28 6.43 -4.92
N GLY A 230 -25.13 6.89 -6.18
CA GLY A 230 -24.72 8.25 -6.49
C GLY A 230 -23.26 8.55 -6.11
N ILE A 231 -22.37 7.58 -6.35
CA ILE A 231 -20.92 7.73 -6.13
C ILE A 231 -20.29 8.29 -7.43
N ASP A 232 -19.64 9.44 -7.31
CA ASP A 232 -19.12 10.18 -8.46
C ASP A 232 -17.74 9.71 -8.91
N LEU A 233 -16.91 9.21 -7.98
CA LEU A 233 -15.56 8.73 -8.26
C LEU A 233 -15.22 7.49 -7.43
N PHE A 234 -14.55 6.52 -8.07
CA PHE A 234 -13.81 5.45 -7.42
C PHE A 234 -12.31 5.56 -7.70
N GLY A 235 -11.49 5.32 -6.67
CA GLY A 235 -10.07 5.14 -6.78
C GLY A 235 -9.70 3.67 -6.53
N ALA A 236 -8.89 3.08 -7.41
CA ALA A 236 -8.39 1.70 -7.33
C ALA A 236 -7.01 1.63 -6.66
N GLY A 237 -6.60 0.45 -6.21
CA GLY A 237 -5.29 0.11 -5.65
C GLY A 237 -5.01 -1.38 -5.73
N HIS A 238 -3.99 -1.86 -4.99
CA HIS A 238 -3.62 -3.27 -4.82
C HIS A 238 -2.94 -3.93 -6.02
N CYS A 239 -3.39 -3.65 -7.24
CA CYS A 239 -2.88 -4.30 -8.45
C CYS A 239 -2.03 -3.37 -9.34
N ASN A 240 -1.63 -2.19 -8.84
CA ASN A 240 -0.70 -1.27 -9.49
C ASN A 240 -1.18 -0.72 -10.85
N GLU A 241 -2.48 -0.74 -11.13
CA GLU A 241 -2.99 -0.30 -12.42
C GLU A 241 -2.97 1.23 -12.58
N LEU A 242 -2.51 1.69 -13.73
CA LEU A 242 -2.57 3.09 -14.14
C LEU A 242 -3.78 3.28 -15.06
N VAL A 243 -4.84 3.91 -14.56
CA VAL A 243 -6.09 4.06 -15.30
C VAL A 243 -6.82 5.36 -14.96
N ALA A 244 -7.45 5.97 -15.97
CA ALA A 244 -8.47 6.98 -15.79
C ALA A 244 -9.56 6.74 -16.84
N LYS A 245 -10.77 6.39 -16.41
CA LYS A 245 -11.90 6.08 -17.29
C LYS A 245 -13.23 6.35 -16.61
N ARG A 246 -14.32 6.22 -17.37
CA ARG A 246 -15.67 6.35 -16.87
C ARG A 246 -16.43 5.04 -17.02
N ILE A 247 -17.19 4.66 -15.99
CA ILE A 247 -18.12 3.53 -15.99
C ILE A 247 -19.49 4.07 -15.62
N GLY A 248 -20.44 4.08 -16.58
CA GLY A 248 -21.71 4.76 -16.40
C GLY A 248 -21.51 6.25 -16.12
N ASP A 249 -21.98 6.70 -14.95
CA ASP A 249 -21.85 8.09 -14.50
C ASP A 249 -20.67 8.30 -13.54
N THR A 250 -19.94 7.26 -13.18
CA THR A 250 -18.84 7.26 -12.21
C THR A 250 -17.46 7.34 -12.89
N VAL A 251 -16.55 8.12 -12.35
CA VAL A 251 -15.13 8.16 -12.76
C VAL A 251 -14.36 7.08 -12.00
N LEU A 252 -13.46 6.37 -12.67
CA LEU A 252 -12.55 5.41 -12.07
C LEU A 252 -11.11 5.84 -12.32
N LEU A 253 -10.33 5.99 -11.23
CA LEU A 253 -8.92 6.34 -11.24
C LEU A 253 -8.08 5.22 -10.64
N GLY A 254 -6.88 5.00 -11.18
CA GLY A 254 -5.80 4.22 -10.60
C GLY A 254 -4.49 4.95 -10.88
N GLY A 255 -3.69 5.21 -9.86
CA GLY A 255 -2.51 6.07 -9.92
C GLY A 255 -1.22 5.37 -10.33
N GLY A 256 -1.25 4.04 -10.50
CA GLY A 256 -0.07 3.23 -10.78
C GLY A 256 0.61 2.74 -9.51
N PHE A 257 1.90 3.04 -9.31
CA PHE A 257 2.66 2.59 -8.14
C PHE A 257 3.98 3.35 -7.99
N HIS A 258 4.59 3.31 -6.79
CA HIS A 258 5.94 3.78 -6.48
C HIS A 258 6.24 5.22 -6.92
N PHE A 259 5.27 6.11 -6.85
CA PHE A 259 5.33 7.49 -7.35
C PHE A 259 5.71 7.61 -8.84
N THR A 260 5.67 6.50 -9.60
CA THR A 260 6.02 6.52 -11.03
C THR A 260 4.97 7.18 -11.92
N SER A 261 3.79 7.43 -11.39
CA SER A 261 2.65 8.00 -12.09
C SER A 261 1.59 8.52 -11.14
N TYR A 262 0.57 9.18 -11.69
CA TYR A 262 -0.66 9.55 -10.99
C TYR A 262 -1.85 9.55 -11.94
N ALA A 263 -3.05 9.48 -11.37
CA ALA A 263 -4.29 9.75 -12.09
C ALA A 263 -4.89 11.07 -11.61
N ARG A 264 -5.63 11.72 -12.48
CA ARG A 264 -6.26 13.03 -12.25
C ARG A 264 -7.72 13.01 -12.69
N ALA A 265 -8.59 13.70 -11.93
CA ALA A 265 -9.92 14.09 -12.35
C ALA A 265 -10.18 15.56 -11.98
N LYS A 266 -10.57 16.37 -12.98
CA LYS A 266 -10.95 17.77 -12.78
C LYS A 266 -12.47 17.91 -12.94
N PHE A 267 -13.16 18.14 -11.82
CA PHE A 267 -14.60 18.38 -11.78
C PHE A 267 -14.91 19.88 -11.95
N ILE A 268 -15.92 20.18 -12.73
CA ILE A 268 -16.55 21.51 -12.82
C ILE A 268 -17.99 21.32 -12.36
N VAL A 269 -18.29 21.80 -11.16
CA VAL A 269 -19.59 21.61 -10.50
C VAL A 269 -20.44 22.89 -10.63
N ALA A 270 -21.58 22.76 -11.28
CA ALA A 270 -22.54 23.85 -11.46
C ALA A 270 -23.34 24.09 -10.18
N ALA A 271 -24.03 25.25 -10.10
CA ALA A 271 -24.83 25.64 -8.95
C ALA A 271 -26.03 24.70 -8.67
N ASP A 272 -26.49 23.96 -9.66
CA ASP A 272 -27.57 22.96 -9.53
C ASP A 272 -27.08 21.57 -9.08
N GLY A 273 -25.77 21.43 -8.83
CA GLY A 273 -25.13 20.19 -8.44
C GLY A 273 -24.76 19.26 -9.60
N SER A 274 -25.11 19.62 -10.84
CA SER A 274 -24.59 18.87 -11.99
C SER A 274 -23.11 19.14 -12.19
N TRP A 275 -22.37 18.17 -12.73
CA TRP A 275 -20.94 18.31 -12.95
C TRP A 275 -20.47 17.78 -14.30
N GLN A 276 -19.35 18.32 -14.75
CA GLN A 276 -18.55 17.82 -15.86
C GLN A 276 -17.18 17.44 -15.33
N VAL A 277 -16.52 16.48 -15.97
CA VAL A 277 -15.21 15.99 -15.55
C VAL A 277 -14.29 15.77 -16.73
N ASP A 278 -13.05 16.21 -16.58
CA ASP A 278 -11.90 15.82 -17.40
C ASP A 278 -10.99 14.93 -16.57
N TYR A 279 -10.54 13.81 -17.12
CA TYR A 279 -9.72 12.85 -16.41
C TYR A 279 -8.59 12.30 -17.29
N SER A 280 -7.46 12.01 -16.67
CA SER A 280 -6.28 11.50 -17.37
C SER A 280 -5.33 10.79 -16.40
N THR A 281 -4.39 10.06 -16.97
CA THR A 281 -3.22 9.55 -16.27
C THR A 281 -1.96 10.24 -16.76
N GLN A 282 -0.95 10.35 -15.89
CA GLN A 282 0.33 10.95 -16.23
C GLN A 282 1.47 10.13 -15.62
N GLU A 283 2.48 9.79 -16.41
CA GLU A 283 3.73 9.21 -15.90
C GLU A 283 4.59 10.31 -15.25
N ASN A 284 5.21 9.97 -14.11
CA ASN A 284 6.20 10.81 -13.45
C ASN A 284 7.57 10.60 -14.12
N ARG A 285 7.87 11.45 -15.06
CA ARG A 285 9.19 11.56 -15.72
C ARG A 285 9.72 12.96 -15.50
N GLY A 286 9.61 13.42 -14.25
CA GLY A 286 9.80 14.82 -13.89
C GLY A 286 11.15 15.40 -14.26
N ALA A 287 11.14 16.65 -14.70
CA ALA A 287 12.32 17.42 -15.04
C ALA A 287 12.89 18.21 -13.84
N GLY A 288 12.29 18.10 -12.65
CA GLY A 288 12.69 18.85 -11.45
C GLY A 288 12.24 18.15 -10.17
N THR A 289 12.55 18.78 -9.05
CA THR A 289 12.19 18.29 -7.71
C THR A 289 11.64 19.45 -6.87
N ASP A 290 10.56 19.20 -6.14
CA ASP A 290 10.07 20.10 -5.10
C ASP A 290 11.05 20.09 -3.91
N ALA A 291 11.53 21.27 -3.52
CA ALA A 291 12.56 21.39 -2.51
C ALA A 291 12.11 20.95 -1.10
N LYS A 292 10.85 21.20 -0.74
CA LYS A 292 10.31 20.85 0.58
C LYS A 292 10.12 19.33 0.72
N THR A 293 9.60 18.70 -0.32
CA THR A 293 9.45 17.24 -0.37
C THR A 293 10.81 16.54 -0.41
N LEU A 294 11.77 17.07 -1.17
CA LEU A 294 13.13 16.55 -1.24
C LEU A 294 13.83 16.62 0.13
N GLU A 295 13.69 17.72 0.89
CA GLU A 295 14.25 17.85 2.24
C GLU A 295 13.76 16.73 3.18
N VAL A 296 12.49 16.34 3.09
CA VAL A 296 11.95 15.21 3.87
C VAL A 296 12.61 13.90 3.46
N VAL A 297 12.69 13.63 2.15
CA VAL A 297 13.33 12.42 1.60
C VAL A 297 14.80 12.33 2.03
N GLU A 298 15.57 13.40 1.87
CA GLU A 298 17.00 13.43 2.22
C GLU A 298 17.23 13.24 3.73
N ARG A 299 16.42 13.85 4.57
CA ARG A 299 16.52 13.68 6.02
C ARG A 299 16.27 12.22 6.42
N TRP A 300 15.25 11.56 5.89
CA TRP A 300 14.97 10.15 6.17
C TRP A 300 16.03 9.22 5.59
N ARG A 301 16.58 9.55 4.41
CA ARG A 301 17.74 8.84 3.86
C ARG A 301 18.94 8.91 4.81
N ASP A 302 19.28 10.10 5.31
CA ASP A 302 20.41 10.30 6.22
C ASP A 302 20.20 9.57 7.55
N GLN A 303 18.99 9.62 8.12
CA GLN A 303 18.65 8.91 9.35
C GLN A 303 18.74 7.37 9.19
N SER A 304 18.23 6.85 8.08
CA SER A 304 18.23 5.42 7.80
C SER A 304 19.64 4.93 7.42
N SER A 305 20.40 5.72 6.67
CA SER A 305 21.72 5.32 6.15
C SER A 305 22.71 4.96 7.25
N ALA A 306 22.70 5.66 8.37
CA ALA A 306 23.60 5.38 9.50
C ALA A 306 23.41 3.96 10.06
N ALA A 307 22.18 3.47 10.11
CA ALA A 307 21.85 2.13 10.57
C ALA A 307 21.98 1.06 9.48
N LEU A 308 21.73 1.42 8.23
CA LEU A 308 21.57 0.51 7.11
C LEU A 308 22.77 0.41 6.17
N SER A 309 23.82 1.22 6.38
CA SER A 309 25.03 1.28 5.54
C SER A 309 26.07 0.19 5.83
N GLU A 310 25.83 -0.70 6.78
CA GLU A 310 26.72 -1.86 7.00
C GLU A 310 26.85 -2.68 5.73
N VAL A 311 28.08 -2.76 5.16
CA VAL A 311 28.34 -3.58 3.96
C VAL A 311 28.44 -5.05 4.37
N LEU A 312 27.57 -5.89 3.82
CA LEU A 312 27.52 -7.31 4.11
C LEU A 312 28.32 -8.15 3.11
N ALA A 313 28.33 -7.73 1.82
CA ALA A 313 29.03 -8.43 0.76
C ALA A 313 29.34 -7.51 -0.43
N TYR A 314 30.18 -7.99 -1.35
CA TYR A 314 30.45 -7.38 -2.66
C TYR A 314 30.10 -8.37 -3.77
N ILE A 315 29.25 -7.97 -4.71
CA ILE A 315 28.71 -8.85 -5.77
C ILE A 315 29.02 -8.29 -7.15
N ASP A 316 29.60 -9.14 -8.00
CA ASP A 316 29.86 -8.80 -9.41
C ASP A 316 28.61 -9.06 -10.25
N GLY A 317 27.96 -8.00 -10.72
CA GLY A 317 26.86 -8.04 -11.69
C GLY A 317 25.46 -8.08 -11.09
N GLY A 318 25.27 -8.13 -9.77
CA GLY A 318 23.97 -8.15 -9.09
C GLY A 318 23.12 -9.39 -9.43
N VAL A 319 21.93 -9.52 -8.81
CA VAL A 319 20.97 -10.60 -9.08
C VAL A 319 19.55 -9.99 -9.15
N ALA A 320 18.91 -10.09 -10.30
CA ALA A 320 17.54 -9.62 -10.48
C ALA A 320 16.55 -10.45 -9.64
N ARG A 321 15.38 -9.85 -9.29
CA ARG A 321 14.25 -10.61 -8.73
C ARG A 321 13.92 -11.78 -9.66
N GLY A 322 13.74 -12.96 -9.06
CA GLY A 322 13.41 -14.17 -9.81
C GLY A 322 14.11 -15.42 -9.27
N PRO A 323 14.07 -16.53 -10.02
CA PRO A 323 14.42 -17.85 -9.51
C PRO A 323 15.80 -17.96 -8.86
N LEU A 324 16.81 -17.22 -9.35
CA LEU A 324 18.16 -17.27 -8.76
C LEU A 324 18.19 -16.61 -7.38
N LEU A 325 17.66 -15.39 -7.25
CA LEU A 325 17.62 -14.69 -5.95
C LEU A 325 16.75 -15.47 -4.95
N ASP A 326 15.61 -15.95 -5.41
CA ASP A 326 14.68 -16.73 -4.60
C ASP A 326 15.38 -17.99 -4.03
N GLN A 327 16.18 -18.66 -4.86
CA GLN A 327 16.96 -19.82 -4.46
C GLN A 327 18.05 -19.46 -3.43
N LEU A 328 18.79 -18.36 -3.65
CA LEU A 328 19.81 -17.89 -2.69
C LEU A 328 19.21 -17.59 -1.32
N VAL A 329 18.04 -16.96 -1.28
CA VAL A 329 17.34 -16.67 -0.03
C VAL A 329 16.97 -17.97 0.70
N VAL A 330 16.29 -18.90 0.02
CA VAL A 330 15.80 -20.10 0.68
C VAL A 330 16.92 -21.09 1.03
N ASP A 331 18.00 -21.17 0.24
CA ASP A 331 19.20 -21.94 0.56
C ASP A 331 19.90 -21.41 1.81
N SER A 332 19.88 -20.09 2.04
CA SER A 332 20.48 -19.49 3.23
C SER A 332 19.84 -19.98 4.53
N TRP A 333 18.55 -20.34 4.51
CA TRP A 333 17.87 -20.90 5.67
C TRP A 333 18.42 -22.29 6.05
N LEU A 334 18.64 -23.16 5.06
CA LEU A 334 19.26 -24.48 5.27
C LEU A 334 20.74 -24.37 5.64
N HIS A 335 21.41 -23.30 5.22
CA HIS A 335 22.78 -23.01 5.65
C HIS A 335 22.82 -22.63 7.13
N ALA A 336 21.86 -21.86 7.60
CA ALA A 336 21.76 -21.42 8.99
C ALA A 336 21.25 -22.54 9.94
N ASP A 337 20.30 -23.37 9.50
CA ASP A 337 19.80 -24.53 10.24
C ASP A 337 20.11 -25.83 9.49
N SER A 338 21.28 -26.41 9.77
CA SER A 338 21.72 -27.66 9.15
C SER A 338 20.92 -28.90 9.58
N THR A 339 20.07 -28.79 10.62
CA THR A 339 19.17 -29.86 11.09
C THR A 339 17.90 -29.96 10.26
N ALA A 340 17.55 -28.91 9.49
CA ALA A 340 16.43 -28.92 8.59
C ALA A 340 16.75 -29.69 7.29
N ASP A 341 15.74 -30.34 6.75
CA ASP A 341 15.83 -31.10 5.51
C ASP A 341 15.42 -30.25 4.31
N ILE A 342 14.44 -29.36 4.51
CA ILE A 342 13.76 -28.60 3.46
C ILE A 342 13.49 -27.19 3.98
N ALA A 343 13.55 -26.21 3.08
CA ALA A 343 13.04 -24.86 3.34
C ALA A 343 12.09 -24.45 2.23
N ILE A 344 10.99 -23.78 2.59
CA ILE A 344 9.96 -23.30 1.66
C ILE A 344 9.61 -21.87 2.00
N THR A 345 9.67 -20.96 1.02
CA THR A 345 9.14 -19.59 1.14
C THR A 345 8.24 -19.25 -0.03
N ASN A 346 7.41 -18.22 0.11
CA ASN A 346 6.58 -17.69 -0.97
C ASN A 346 7.36 -16.66 -1.80
N ALA A 347 7.09 -16.58 -3.09
CA ALA A 347 7.75 -15.62 -3.98
C ALA A 347 7.43 -14.16 -3.62
N GLY A 348 6.23 -13.90 -3.07
CA GLY A 348 5.79 -12.59 -2.62
C GLY A 348 6.62 -12.02 -1.48
N GLY A 349 7.29 -12.88 -0.69
CA GLY A 349 8.17 -12.48 0.41
C GLY A 349 9.50 -11.84 -0.03
N ILE A 350 9.85 -11.85 -1.34
CA ILE A 350 11.11 -11.33 -1.89
C ILE A 350 10.79 -10.13 -2.79
N ARG A 351 11.10 -8.92 -2.35
CA ARG A 351 10.53 -7.68 -2.91
C ARG A 351 11.48 -6.86 -3.81
N ALA A 352 12.79 -6.93 -3.60
CA ALA A 352 13.79 -6.17 -4.37
C ALA A 352 14.84 -7.07 -5.01
N ALA A 353 15.62 -6.54 -5.96
CA ALA A 353 16.79 -7.20 -6.54
C ALA A 353 18.01 -7.06 -5.61
N LEU A 354 18.96 -7.99 -5.71
CA LEU A 354 20.25 -7.88 -5.05
C LEU A 354 21.18 -7.01 -5.94
N PRO A 355 21.69 -5.86 -5.46
CA PRO A 355 22.45 -4.92 -6.28
C PRO A 355 23.83 -5.46 -6.69
N ALA A 356 24.42 -4.87 -7.70
CA ALA A 356 25.82 -5.06 -8.04
C ALA A 356 26.70 -4.12 -7.19
N GLY A 357 27.92 -4.56 -6.87
CA GLY A 357 28.85 -3.81 -6.04
C GLY A 357 28.65 -4.09 -4.56
N GLU A 358 28.63 -3.05 -3.74
CA GLU A 358 28.34 -3.16 -2.31
C GLU A 358 26.89 -3.63 -2.10
N VAL A 359 26.72 -4.61 -1.21
CA VAL A 359 25.43 -5.04 -0.70
C VAL A 359 25.37 -4.68 0.76
N THR A 360 24.45 -3.81 1.11
CA THR A 360 24.31 -3.27 2.46
C THR A 360 23.21 -3.99 3.25
N LEU A 361 23.16 -3.72 4.56
CA LEU A 361 22.03 -4.13 5.39
C LEU A 361 20.71 -3.60 4.83
N GLY A 362 20.69 -2.34 4.36
CA GLY A 362 19.52 -1.71 3.75
C GLY A 362 19.01 -2.46 2.52
N ASP A 363 19.91 -2.92 1.64
CA ASP A 363 19.53 -3.72 0.48
C ASP A 363 18.83 -5.02 0.91
N THR A 364 19.32 -5.68 1.96
CA THR A 364 18.69 -6.92 2.45
C THR A 364 17.34 -6.68 3.12
N VAL A 365 17.14 -5.53 3.76
CA VAL A 365 15.82 -5.12 4.28
C VAL A 365 14.85 -4.87 3.13
N ALA A 366 15.29 -4.20 2.07
CA ALA A 366 14.46 -4.00 0.88
C ALA A 366 14.11 -5.32 0.16
N ILE A 367 15.03 -6.30 0.16
CA ILE A 367 14.78 -7.64 -0.42
C ILE A 367 13.76 -8.41 0.40
N LEU A 368 13.87 -8.38 1.73
CA LEU A 368 13.08 -9.17 2.70
C LEU A 368 12.48 -8.22 3.75
N PRO A 369 11.47 -7.39 3.38
CA PRO A 369 11.04 -6.27 4.20
C PRO A 369 10.05 -6.63 5.32
N PHE A 370 9.49 -7.84 5.30
CA PHE A 370 8.45 -8.22 6.25
C PHE A 370 9.02 -8.64 7.60
N ASP A 371 8.26 -8.41 8.68
CA ASP A 371 8.62 -8.81 10.05
C ASP A 371 8.21 -10.27 10.33
N ASN A 372 8.50 -11.16 9.37
CA ASN A 372 8.23 -12.58 9.50
C ASN A 372 9.36 -13.29 10.23
N THR A 373 9.02 -14.32 11.03
CA THR A 373 9.97 -15.26 11.62
C THR A 373 10.05 -16.56 10.80
N ILE A 374 11.06 -17.38 11.06
CA ILE A 374 11.16 -18.74 10.54
C ILE A 374 10.48 -19.69 11.53
N VAL A 375 9.53 -20.47 11.01
CA VAL A 375 8.83 -21.53 11.73
C VAL A 375 9.32 -22.88 11.24
N ALA A 376 9.71 -23.75 12.15
CA ALA A 376 10.08 -25.13 11.85
C ALA A 376 8.89 -26.06 12.09
N VAL A 377 8.51 -26.83 11.08
CA VAL A 377 7.38 -27.76 11.10
C VAL A 377 7.85 -29.18 10.77
N GLU A 378 7.19 -30.18 11.32
CA GLU A 378 7.44 -31.61 11.09
C GLU A 378 6.36 -32.17 10.14
N LEU A 379 6.67 -32.25 8.85
CA LEU A 379 5.73 -32.68 7.82
C LEU A 379 6.09 -34.04 7.24
N SER A 380 5.09 -34.87 6.93
CA SER A 380 5.32 -36.09 6.11
C SER A 380 5.58 -35.73 4.63
N GLY A 381 6.21 -36.65 3.89
CA GLY A 381 6.43 -36.41 2.47
C GLY A 381 5.15 -36.20 1.66
N GLU A 382 4.04 -36.83 2.07
CA GLU A 382 2.73 -36.59 1.45
C GLU A 382 2.21 -35.17 1.77
N GLN A 383 2.38 -34.70 3.03
CA GLN A 383 2.00 -33.36 3.44
C GLN A 383 2.85 -32.31 2.73
N ILE A 384 4.15 -32.50 2.58
CA ILE A 384 5.04 -31.62 1.82
C ILE A 384 4.59 -31.54 0.37
N ALA A 385 4.32 -32.67 -0.29
CA ALA A 385 3.85 -32.66 -1.67
C ALA A 385 2.55 -31.87 -1.84
N ALA A 386 1.63 -31.99 -0.88
CA ALA A 386 0.37 -31.24 -0.86
C ALA A 386 0.58 -29.72 -0.65
N VAL A 387 1.50 -29.32 0.24
CA VAL A 387 1.87 -27.90 0.47
C VAL A 387 2.50 -27.30 -0.78
N LEU A 388 3.31 -28.06 -1.52
CA LEU A 388 3.96 -27.58 -2.75
C LEU A 388 2.97 -27.38 -3.94
N GLU A 389 1.79 -28.00 -3.87
CA GLU A 389 0.70 -27.84 -4.84
C GLU A 389 -0.32 -26.78 -4.42
N GLU A 390 -0.26 -26.34 -3.15
CA GLU A 390 -1.10 -25.32 -2.54
C GLU A 390 -0.40 -23.95 -2.61
N GLY A 391 -1.16 -22.87 -2.47
CA GLY A 391 -0.61 -21.51 -2.41
C GLY A 391 0.01 -21.01 -3.71
N ALA A 392 0.59 -19.81 -3.63
CA ALA A 392 1.15 -19.12 -4.78
C ALA A 392 2.68 -19.23 -4.85
N ARG A 393 3.18 -19.95 -5.86
CA ARG A 393 4.59 -19.93 -6.28
C ARG A 393 5.60 -20.22 -5.17
N PRO A 394 5.61 -21.44 -4.56
CA PRO A 394 6.60 -21.79 -3.55
C PRO A 394 8.04 -21.73 -4.11
N ARG A 395 8.97 -21.29 -3.25
CA ARG A 395 10.40 -21.35 -3.48
C ARG A 395 10.98 -22.38 -2.52
N ILE A 396 11.79 -23.28 -3.03
CA ILE A 396 12.11 -24.52 -2.31
C ILE A 396 13.62 -24.73 -2.30
N ALA A 397 14.17 -24.99 -1.12
CA ALA A 397 15.50 -25.56 -0.94
C ALA A 397 15.41 -26.93 -0.31
N GLY A 398 16.43 -27.76 -0.51
CA GLY A 398 16.50 -29.12 0.01
C GLY A 398 15.77 -30.17 -0.81
N LEU A 399 14.99 -29.77 -1.81
CA LEU A 399 14.29 -30.68 -2.73
C LEU A 399 14.64 -30.40 -4.19
N ARG A 400 14.67 -31.46 -5.00
CA ARG A 400 14.71 -31.37 -6.46
C ARG A 400 13.72 -32.35 -7.08
N ARG A 401 13.20 -32.00 -8.25
CA ARG A 401 12.32 -32.89 -9.01
C ARG A 401 13.14 -33.83 -9.90
N VAL A 402 12.91 -35.12 -9.75
CA VAL A 402 13.52 -36.17 -10.61
C VAL A 402 12.36 -36.93 -11.22
N ASN A 403 12.18 -36.77 -12.52
CA ASN A 403 10.98 -37.23 -13.24
C ASN A 403 9.71 -36.59 -12.59
N GLU A 404 8.81 -37.41 -12.06
CA GLU A 404 7.59 -36.94 -11.39
C GLU A 404 7.66 -36.99 -9.87
N SER A 405 8.84 -37.32 -9.29
CA SER A 405 9.04 -37.50 -7.84
C SER A 405 9.93 -36.43 -7.26
N TRP A 406 9.65 -36.04 -6.03
CA TRP A 406 10.52 -35.17 -5.24
C TRP A 406 11.63 -35.99 -4.58
N HIS A 407 12.85 -35.48 -4.61
CA HIS A 407 14.03 -36.08 -3.99
C HIS A 407 14.74 -35.05 -3.11
N LEU A 408 15.21 -35.50 -1.94
CA LEU A 408 16.07 -34.68 -1.07
C LEU A 408 17.40 -34.40 -1.78
N THR A 409 17.82 -33.13 -1.82
CA THR A 409 19.11 -32.77 -2.42
C THR A 409 20.31 -33.30 -1.65
N LYS A 410 20.19 -33.38 -0.30
CA LYS A 410 21.26 -33.82 0.63
C LYS A 410 21.59 -35.30 0.49
N THR A 411 20.61 -36.16 0.23
CA THR A 411 20.76 -37.63 0.22
C THR A 411 20.47 -38.28 -1.13
N GLU A 412 19.93 -37.50 -2.07
CA GLU A 412 19.40 -37.97 -3.36
C GLU A 412 18.24 -39.00 -3.25
N ALA A 413 17.78 -39.26 -2.01
CA ALA A 413 16.69 -40.20 -1.76
C ALA A 413 15.33 -39.59 -2.16
N PRO A 414 14.40 -40.41 -2.67
CA PRO A 414 13.05 -39.96 -2.92
C PRO A 414 12.34 -39.56 -1.62
N LEU A 415 11.53 -38.51 -1.66
CA LEU A 415 10.66 -38.10 -0.57
C LEU A 415 9.66 -39.23 -0.28
N ARG A 416 9.67 -39.76 0.94
CA ARG A 416 8.81 -40.88 1.32
C ARG A 416 7.51 -40.36 1.92
N PRO A 417 6.33 -40.83 1.46
CA PRO A 417 5.06 -40.28 1.86
C PRO A 417 4.79 -40.21 3.38
N THR A 418 5.24 -41.21 4.13
CA THR A 418 4.97 -41.35 5.58
C THR A 418 6.12 -40.95 6.48
N GLU A 419 7.32 -40.71 5.93
CA GLU A 419 8.48 -40.27 6.70
C GLU A 419 8.35 -38.77 7.06
N LYS A 420 8.73 -38.38 8.27
CA LYS A 420 8.70 -37.00 8.72
C LYS A 420 10.01 -36.30 8.38
N TYR A 421 9.88 -35.05 7.97
CA TYR A 421 10.98 -34.16 7.59
C TYR A 421 10.81 -32.83 8.32
N ARG A 422 11.92 -32.26 8.76
CA ARG A 422 11.97 -30.94 9.34
C ARG A 422 11.99 -29.89 8.21
N VAL A 423 10.92 -29.10 8.12
CA VAL A 423 10.72 -28.09 7.08
C VAL A 423 10.72 -26.71 7.71
N LEU A 424 11.49 -25.78 7.14
CA LEU A 424 11.48 -24.37 7.51
C LEU A 424 10.51 -23.60 6.59
N VAL A 425 9.64 -22.81 7.18
CA VAL A 425 8.71 -21.91 6.47
C VAL A 425 8.72 -20.55 7.14
N ASN A 426 8.23 -19.48 6.47
CA ASN A 426 8.04 -18.22 7.17
C ASN A 426 6.70 -18.20 7.93
N SER A 427 6.62 -17.35 8.97
CA SER A 427 5.43 -17.24 9.84
C SER A 427 4.18 -16.79 9.11
N PHE A 428 4.31 -16.00 8.05
CA PHE A 428 3.20 -15.61 7.17
C PHE A 428 2.56 -16.85 6.51
N MET A 429 3.36 -17.70 5.86
CA MET A 429 2.88 -18.95 5.26
C MET A 429 2.30 -19.91 6.31
N TYR A 430 2.97 -20.04 7.46
CA TYR A 430 2.50 -20.91 8.55
C TYR A 430 1.14 -20.45 9.09
N ALA A 431 0.87 -19.15 9.10
CA ALA A 431 -0.42 -18.60 9.51
C ALA A 431 -1.52 -18.70 8.44
N GLY A 432 -1.22 -19.22 7.24
CA GLY A 432 -2.17 -19.40 6.12
C GLY A 432 -2.07 -18.33 5.03
N GLY A 433 -1.08 -17.43 5.11
CA GLY A 433 -0.83 -16.42 4.06
C GLY A 433 -0.57 -17.06 2.70
N ASP A 434 -0.92 -16.39 1.62
CA ASP A 434 -0.88 -16.90 0.23
C ASP A 434 -1.63 -18.24 0.06
N ASN A 435 -2.66 -18.50 0.89
CA ASN A 435 -3.49 -19.72 0.92
C ASN A 435 -2.70 -21.01 1.26
N TYR A 436 -1.65 -20.91 2.11
CA TYR A 436 -0.91 -22.09 2.63
C TYR A 436 -1.59 -22.68 3.88
N ASP A 437 -2.90 -22.94 3.82
CA ASP A 437 -3.72 -23.38 4.97
C ASP A 437 -3.27 -24.72 5.58
N ARG A 438 -2.62 -25.57 4.79
CA ARG A 438 -2.22 -26.92 5.22
C ARG A 438 -1.05 -26.94 6.17
N LEU A 439 -0.23 -25.89 6.25
CA LEU A 439 0.97 -25.89 7.10
C LEU A 439 0.60 -26.04 8.58
N ALA A 440 -0.18 -25.11 9.12
CA ALA A 440 -0.62 -25.18 10.51
C ALA A 440 -1.60 -26.34 10.77
N LEU A 441 -2.41 -26.76 9.78
CA LEU A 441 -3.26 -27.94 9.90
C LEU A 441 -2.47 -29.25 9.97
N SER A 442 -1.31 -29.33 9.30
CA SER A 442 -0.45 -30.52 9.27
C SER A 442 0.45 -30.64 10.49
N ASP A 443 0.87 -29.50 11.06
CA ASP A 443 1.64 -29.39 12.29
C ASP A 443 1.19 -28.15 13.10
N PRO A 444 0.14 -28.29 13.94
CA PRO A 444 -0.35 -27.16 14.76
C PRO A 444 0.63 -26.71 15.86
N GLU A 445 1.66 -27.52 16.16
CA GLU A 445 2.68 -27.22 17.15
C GLU A 445 4.00 -26.75 16.51
N GLY A 446 3.94 -26.22 15.28
CA GLY A 446 5.09 -25.67 14.59
C GLY A 446 5.90 -24.73 15.47
N TYR A 447 7.21 -24.93 15.51
CA TYR A 447 8.12 -24.20 16.38
C TYR A 447 8.58 -22.90 15.74
N ASP A 448 8.10 -21.76 16.26
CA ASP A 448 8.64 -20.45 15.88
C ASP A 448 10.06 -20.30 16.46
N THR A 449 11.05 -20.17 15.58
CA THR A 449 12.46 -20.07 15.99
C THR A 449 12.81 -18.72 16.60
N GLY A 450 11.94 -17.71 16.46
CA GLY A 450 12.22 -16.31 16.80
C GLY A 450 13.26 -15.64 15.88
N THR A 451 13.75 -16.35 14.86
CA THR A 451 14.70 -15.81 13.90
C THR A 451 13.95 -15.10 12.79
N GLN A 452 14.21 -13.81 12.57
CA GLN A 452 13.66 -13.10 11.41
C GLN A 452 14.08 -13.77 10.11
N TYR A 453 13.15 -13.93 9.18
CA TYR A 453 13.33 -14.71 7.95
C TYR A 453 14.44 -14.17 7.01
N GLY A 454 14.80 -12.88 7.13
CA GLY A 454 15.90 -12.26 6.41
C GLY A 454 17.27 -12.44 7.07
N GLU A 455 17.34 -12.81 8.36
CA GLU A 455 18.60 -12.90 9.11
C GLU A 455 19.54 -14.00 8.58
N PRO A 456 19.09 -15.21 8.24
CA PRO A 456 19.96 -16.22 7.62
C PRO A 456 20.59 -15.72 6.30
N PHE A 457 19.87 -14.97 5.48
CA PHE A 457 20.41 -14.41 4.25
C PHE A 457 21.50 -13.37 4.51
N ARG A 458 21.32 -12.50 5.52
CA ARG A 458 22.34 -11.55 5.97
C ARG A 458 23.59 -12.25 6.49
N GLN A 459 23.43 -13.26 7.34
CA GLN A 459 24.54 -14.05 7.89
C GLN A 459 25.31 -14.79 6.79
N TRP A 460 24.57 -15.35 5.83
CA TRP A 460 25.18 -16.02 4.67
C TRP A 460 25.98 -15.05 3.82
N LEU A 461 25.46 -13.84 3.50
CA LEU A 461 26.20 -12.81 2.78
C LEU A 461 27.50 -12.42 3.50
N ARG A 462 27.44 -12.20 4.81
CA ARG A 462 28.66 -11.91 5.61
C ARG A 462 29.68 -13.05 5.55
N SER A 463 29.23 -14.30 5.51
CA SER A 463 30.09 -15.49 5.47
C SER A 463 30.84 -15.67 4.15
N LEU A 464 30.46 -14.97 3.08
CA LEU A 464 31.12 -15.07 1.77
C LEU A 464 32.52 -14.43 1.73
N GLU A 465 32.91 -13.65 2.77
CA GLU A 465 34.21 -12.99 2.91
C GLU A 465 34.67 -12.24 1.65
N THR A 466 33.75 -11.50 1.02
CA THR A 466 33.97 -10.76 -0.22
C THR A 466 34.57 -9.37 0.04
N SER A 467 35.10 -8.73 -1.01
CA SER A 467 35.58 -7.34 -0.95
C SER A 467 35.41 -6.66 -2.32
N SER A 468 35.59 -5.33 -2.36
CA SER A 468 35.52 -4.55 -3.60
C SER A 468 36.52 -5.00 -4.67
N VAL A 469 37.64 -5.62 -4.28
CA VAL A 469 38.65 -6.18 -5.21
C VAL A 469 38.48 -7.67 -5.45
N GLN A 470 37.63 -8.33 -4.67
CA GLN A 470 37.33 -9.76 -4.79
C GLN A 470 35.83 -9.99 -4.58
N PRO A 471 34.97 -9.47 -5.46
CA PRO A 471 33.53 -9.70 -5.39
C PRO A 471 33.20 -11.14 -5.77
N ILE A 472 32.05 -11.64 -5.28
CA ILE A 472 31.50 -12.92 -5.76
C ILE A 472 30.59 -12.69 -6.95
N ARG A 473 30.57 -13.66 -7.88
CA ARG A 473 29.62 -13.68 -8.98
C ARG A 473 28.71 -14.91 -8.86
N PHE A 474 27.41 -14.67 -8.86
CA PHE A 474 26.42 -15.74 -8.94
C PHE A 474 26.17 -16.13 -10.40
N ASN A 475 26.26 -17.42 -10.70
CA ASN A 475 26.02 -17.91 -12.04
C ASN A 475 24.51 -18.16 -12.23
N PRO A 476 23.84 -17.56 -13.23
CA PRO A 476 22.41 -17.78 -13.47
C PRO A 476 22.08 -19.20 -13.99
N ASN A 477 23.10 -19.99 -14.35
CA ASN A 477 22.97 -21.42 -14.73
C ASN A 477 23.86 -22.25 -13.79
N PRO A 478 23.33 -22.74 -12.66
CA PRO A 478 24.05 -23.67 -11.80
C PRO A 478 24.20 -25.08 -12.43
#